data_d842a4dd9c0360b3719bcfa2524d28fa
#
_entry.id   d842a4dd9c0360b3719bcfa2524d28fa
#
_cell.length_a   1.000
_cell.length_b   1.000
_cell.length_c   1.000
_cell.angle_alpha   90.00
_cell.angle_beta   90.00
_cell.angle_gamma   90.00
#
_symmetry.space_group_name_H-M   'P 1'
#
loop_
_entity.id
_entity.type
_entity.pdbx_description
1 polymer ?
#
loop_
_entity_poly.entity_id
_entity_poly.type
_entity_poly.pdbx_seq_one_letter_code
_entity_poly.pdbx_strand_id
1 'polypeptide(L)'
;MPLATQIARQFMWQVASGRIIAGSLLPPIAELADELGVSVHTVRAAYRQLADDGIVSISRGSRTSVLGYDRTRALIRNDSHPSYSVGVMVPAFTDYYADFLQALSLEAGLEGWLPIICQTQHYDAQVTSRHLDQLFSRNVDGVILIHFTAAGDQAVVDVVESSSALRPFVFVDSANVGMGWHILADRAIDGFEVTMHLVEHGHRRIAHIASPTDSSSNLLSTGYARALAAANLPTGPELVANVADFSLEAGAKAATHLLLQDDPPTAIFCAGDILALGAVSAAHERGLHVPRDLAVMGYGEIPFARLAAPSLSTVRLPADRLGHEAVRMLRQAISDGSPQPPVTVATEFVARESCACATSPDGRSKAISTNRSSNESGNQ
;
A
#
# COMPACT_ATOMS: atom_id res chain seq x y z
N MET A 1 -6.51 -24.44 22.96
CA MET A 1 -6.18 -25.18 21.72
C MET A 1 -5.38 -26.43 22.08
N PRO A 2 -5.71 -27.62 21.55
CA PRO A 2 -4.99 -28.86 21.85
C PRO A 2 -3.50 -28.75 21.46
N LEU A 3 -2.63 -29.37 22.24
CA LEU A 3 -1.18 -29.27 22.04
C LEU A 3 -0.72 -29.89 20.69
N ALA A 4 -1.38 -30.94 20.23
CA ALA A 4 -1.15 -31.53 18.92
C ALA A 4 -1.40 -30.52 17.78
N THR A 5 -2.46 -29.72 17.88
CA THR A 5 -2.77 -28.66 16.89
C THR A 5 -1.75 -27.52 16.93
N GLN A 6 -1.20 -27.20 18.10
CA GLN A 6 -0.12 -26.19 18.21
C GLN A 6 1.13 -26.65 17.50
N ILE A 7 1.55 -27.91 17.71
CA ILE A 7 2.71 -28.51 17.05
C ILE A 7 2.50 -28.57 15.52
N ALA A 8 1.32 -29.01 15.06
CA ALA A 8 1.01 -29.06 13.65
C ALA A 8 1.08 -27.67 13.00
N ARG A 9 0.50 -26.63 13.62
CA ARG A 9 0.58 -25.23 13.13
C ARG A 9 2.01 -24.70 13.09
N GLN A 10 2.84 -25.04 14.06
CA GLN A 10 4.25 -24.62 14.04
C GLN A 10 5.00 -25.23 12.86
N PHE A 11 4.83 -26.53 12.58
CA PHE A 11 5.45 -27.15 11.40
C PHE A 11 4.87 -26.61 10.09
N MET A 12 3.54 -26.43 10.01
CA MET A 12 2.88 -25.83 8.85
C MET A 12 3.48 -24.44 8.53
N TRP A 13 3.65 -23.60 9.57
CA TRP A 13 4.30 -22.30 9.40
C TRP A 13 5.76 -22.40 8.93
N GLN A 14 6.55 -23.35 9.44
CA GLN A 14 7.93 -23.56 9.01
C GLN A 14 8.02 -23.98 7.54
N VAL A 15 7.06 -24.79 7.07
CA VAL A 15 6.97 -25.19 5.65
C VAL A 15 6.50 -24.01 4.80
N ALA A 16 5.43 -23.30 5.20
CA ALA A 16 4.91 -22.14 4.49
C ALA A 16 5.93 -20.99 4.40
N SER A 17 6.77 -20.83 5.43
CA SER A 17 7.85 -19.81 5.44
C SER A 17 9.12 -20.23 4.68
N GLY A 18 9.15 -21.47 4.15
CA GLY A 18 10.32 -22.02 3.47
C GLY A 18 11.50 -22.37 4.41
N ARG A 19 11.30 -22.36 5.74
CA ARG A 19 12.32 -22.86 6.70
C ARG A 19 12.51 -24.36 6.59
N ILE A 20 11.44 -25.08 6.25
CA ILE A 20 11.48 -26.50 5.92
C ILE A 20 10.98 -26.61 4.49
N ILE A 21 11.85 -27.09 3.59
CA ILE A 21 11.53 -27.21 2.16
C ILE A 21 10.88 -28.55 1.81
N ALA A 22 10.16 -28.62 0.70
CA ALA A 22 9.63 -29.86 0.18
C ALA A 22 10.75 -30.90 -0.02
N GLY A 23 10.49 -32.15 0.32
CA GLY A 23 11.47 -33.23 0.32
C GLY A 23 12.25 -33.39 1.63
N SER A 24 12.22 -32.41 2.55
CA SER A 24 12.82 -32.53 3.88
C SER A 24 12.13 -33.62 4.71
N LEU A 25 12.88 -34.20 5.64
CA LEU A 25 12.36 -35.18 6.58
C LEU A 25 12.06 -34.49 7.94
N LEU A 26 10.89 -34.72 8.49
CA LEU A 26 10.58 -34.29 9.83
C LEU A 26 11.28 -35.18 10.89
N PRO A 27 11.55 -34.68 12.10
CA PRO A 27 12.10 -35.45 13.19
C PRO A 27 11.28 -36.71 13.47
N PRO A 28 11.90 -37.82 13.92
CA PRO A 28 11.17 -38.98 14.38
C PRO A 28 10.22 -38.62 15.54
N ILE A 29 9.03 -39.23 15.54
CA ILE A 29 7.97 -38.89 16.51
C ILE A 29 8.45 -39.02 17.96
N ALA A 30 9.24 -40.05 18.27
CA ALA A 30 9.74 -40.26 19.63
C ALA A 30 10.75 -39.19 20.04
N GLU A 31 11.66 -38.81 19.13
CA GLU A 31 12.69 -37.80 19.35
C GLU A 31 12.06 -36.41 19.57
N LEU A 32 11.09 -36.06 18.72
CA LEU A 32 10.36 -34.80 18.88
C LEU A 32 9.49 -34.76 20.15
N ALA A 33 8.94 -35.91 20.56
CA ALA A 33 8.18 -36.00 21.79
C ALA A 33 9.06 -35.74 23.03
N ASP A 34 10.26 -36.32 23.05
CA ASP A 34 11.24 -36.10 24.10
C ASP A 34 11.75 -34.65 24.11
N GLU A 35 12.07 -34.08 22.94
CA GLU A 35 12.53 -32.69 22.80
C GLU A 35 11.49 -31.67 23.31
N LEU A 36 10.20 -31.90 23.00
CA LEU A 36 9.11 -31.00 23.39
C LEU A 36 8.52 -31.30 24.76
N GLY A 37 8.94 -32.38 25.43
CA GLY A 37 8.38 -32.82 26.71
C GLY A 37 6.92 -33.22 26.63
N VAL A 38 6.48 -33.81 25.50
CA VAL A 38 5.09 -34.20 25.26
C VAL A 38 4.95 -35.71 25.01
N SER A 39 3.72 -36.24 25.04
CA SER A 39 3.50 -37.63 24.71
C SER A 39 3.74 -37.95 23.24
N VAL A 40 4.27 -39.14 22.93
CA VAL A 40 4.40 -39.68 21.56
C VAL A 40 3.04 -39.65 20.82
N HIS A 41 1.94 -39.80 21.57
CA HIS A 41 0.60 -39.72 20.99
C HIS A 41 0.24 -38.31 20.51
N THR A 42 0.69 -37.28 21.22
CA THR A 42 0.50 -35.87 20.85
C THR A 42 1.22 -35.52 19.52
N VAL A 43 2.48 -35.93 19.41
CA VAL A 43 3.26 -35.71 18.17
C VAL A 43 2.68 -36.51 17.02
N ARG A 44 2.26 -37.76 17.26
CA ARG A 44 1.61 -38.58 16.24
C ARG A 44 0.32 -37.96 15.74
N ALA A 45 -0.48 -37.38 16.63
CA ALA A 45 -1.69 -36.65 16.26
C ALA A 45 -1.38 -35.39 15.44
N ALA A 46 -0.33 -34.64 15.79
CA ALA A 46 0.13 -33.50 15.04
C ALA A 46 0.59 -33.88 13.61
N TYR A 47 1.37 -34.95 13.47
CA TYR A 47 1.83 -35.42 12.16
C TYR A 47 0.69 -35.97 11.29
N ARG A 48 -0.30 -36.63 11.88
CA ARG A 48 -1.53 -37.02 11.16
C ARG A 48 -2.26 -35.77 10.65
N GLN A 49 -2.41 -34.76 11.47
CA GLN A 49 -3.05 -33.52 11.08
C GLN A 49 -2.30 -32.89 9.88
N LEU A 50 -0.98 -32.83 9.91
CA LEU A 50 -0.17 -32.34 8.78
C LEU A 50 -0.32 -33.21 7.52
N ALA A 51 -0.50 -34.51 7.67
CA ALA A 51 -0.74 -35.42 6.53
C ALA A 51 -2.15 -35.24 5.96
N ASP A 52 -3.16 -35.09 6.82
CA ASP A 52 -4.53 -34.79 6.41
C ASP A 52 -4.61 -33.43 5.68
N ASP A 53 -3.75 -32.47 6.07
CA ASP A 53 -3.60 -31.17 5.43
C ASP A 53 -2.76 -31.24 4.11
N GLY A 54 -2.20 -32.41 3.80
CA GLY A 54 -1.39 -32.62 2.59
C GLY A 54 0.00 -31.97 2.64
N ILE A 55 0.45 -31.54 3.81
CA ILE A 55 1.76 -30.88 4.03
C ILE A 55 2.88 -31.92 4.11
N VAL A 56 2.57 -33.09 4.66
CA VAL A 56 3.54 -34.17 4.81
C VAL A 56 2.97 -35.51 4.28
N SER A 57 3.88 -36.42 3.95
CA SER A 57 3.55 -37.82 3.65
C SER A 57 4.07 -38.74 4.75
N ILE A 58 3.19 -39.60 5.27
CA ILE A 58 3.51 -40.60 6.28
C ILE A 58 3.47 -41.99 5.62
N SER A 59 4.63 -42.66 5.51
CA SER A 59 4.72 -44.03 5.00
C SER A 59 5.16 -44.99 6.09
N ARG A 60 4.60 -46.22 6.09
CA ARG A 60 4.99 -47.25 7.06
C ARG A 60 6.48 -47.60 6.91
N GLY A 61 7.22 -47.53 8.01
CA GLY A 61 8.65 -47.86 8.04
C GLY A 61 9.58 -46.78 7.44
N SER A 62 9.05 -45.63 7.07
CA SER A 62 9.81 -44.48 6.56
C SER A 62 9.63 -43.25 7.44
N ARG A 63 10.57 -42.30 7.37
CA ARG A 63 10.42 -41.00 8.02
C ARG A 63 9.36 -40.18 7.32
N THR A 64 8.64 -39.35 8.08
CA THR A 64 7.65 -38.38 7.54
C THR A 64 8.37 -37.36 6.66
N SER A 65 7.99 -37.28 5.39
CA SER A 65 8.56 -36.34 4.41
C SER A 65 7.61 -35.17 4.15
N VAL A 66 8.19 -33.98 3.97
CA VAL A 66 7.46 -32.77 3.65
C VAL A 66 7.11 -32.73 2.17
N LEU A 67 5.83 -32.58 1.83
CA LEU A 67 5.34 -32.43 0.46
C LEU A 67 5.38 -30.97 -0.01
N GLY A 68 5.23 -30.04 0.91
CA GLY A 68 5.15 -28.60 0.65
C GLY A 68 3.86 -28.00 1.24
N TYR A 69 3.69 -26.70 1.06
CA TYR A 69 2.49 -25.98 1.49
C TYR A 69 1.61 -25.68 0.27
N ASP A 70 0.43 -26.31 0.23
CA ASP A 70 -0.60 -26.04 -0.77
C ASP A 70 -1.66 -25.12 -0.17
N ARG A 71 -1.70 -23.85 -0.61
CA ARG A 71 -2.67 -22.86 -0.17
C ARG A 71 -4.10 -23.33 -0.32
N THR A 72 -4.41 -23.93 -1.44
CA THR A 72 -5.77 -24.38 -1.77
C THR A 72 -6.27 -25.43 -0.78
N ARG A 73 -5.43 -26.37 -0.41
CA ARG A 73 -5.77 -27.41 0.57
C ARG A 73 -5.85 -26.87 2.01
N ALA A 74 -4.95 -25.98 2.38
CA ALA A 74 -4.95 -25.37 3.72
C ALA A 74 -6.22 -24.57 4.02
N LEU A 75 -6.88 -24.05 2.97
CA LEU A 75 -8.06 -23.18 3.08
C LEU A 75 -9.40 -23.93 2.96
N ILE A 76 -9.41 -25.11 2.33
CA ILE A 76 -10.60 -25.97 2.28
C ILE A 76 -11.00 -26.47 3.69
N ARG A 77 -10.06 -26.52 4.62
CA ARG A 77 -10.29 -26.81 6.01
C ARG A 77 -10.80 -25.57 6.75
N ASN A 78 -12.09 -25.36 6.62
CA ASN A 78 -12.84 -24.33 7.34
C ASN A 78 -12.82 -24.67 8.85
N ASP A 79 -11.77 -24.24 9.58
CA ASP A 79 -11.89 -24.06 11.00
C ASP A 79 -12.93 -22.94 11.20
N SER A 80 -14.15 -23.34 11.55
CA SER A 80 -15.36 -22.51 11.65
C SER A 80 -15.28 -21.42 12.74
N HIS A 81 -14.09 -21.14 13.24
CA HIS A 81 -13.85 -20.11 14.23
C HIS A 81 -12.95 -19.01 13.67
N PRO A 82 -13.37 -17.74 13.76
CA PRO A 82 -12.55 -16.61 13.39
C PRO A 82 -11.23 -16.64 14.18
N SER A 83 -10.14 -16.31 13.53
CA SER A 83 -8.82 -16.23 14.17
C SER A 83 -8.64 -14.93 14.94
N TYR A 84 -9.52 -13.98 14.72
CA TYR A 84 -9.41 -12.60 15.18
C TYR A 84 -8.07 -11.97 14.78
N SER A 85 -7.55 -12.34 13.60
CA SER A 85 -6.34 -11.75 13.03
C SER A 85 -6.51 -11.43 11.55
N VAL A 86 -5.89 -10.33 11.12
CA VAL A 86 -5.94 -9.86 9.73
C VAL A 86 -4.54 -9.59 9.22
N GLY A 87 -4.28 -9.97 7.98
CA GLY A 87 -3.04 -9.64 7.31
C GLY A 87 -3.06 -8.21 6.78
N VAL A 88 -1.97 -7.47 6.94
CA VAL A 88 -1.81 -6.13 6.38
C VAL A 88 -0.48 -6.11 5.61
N MET A 89 -0.56 -5.89 4.32
CA MET A 89 0.61 -5.90 3.44
C MET A 89 0.90 -4.50 2.93
N VAL A 90 2.14 -4.06 3.12
CA VAL A 90 2.63 -2.74 2.70
C VAL A 90 3.85 -2.89 1.80
N PRO A 91 4.07 -2.00 0.81
CA PRO A 91 5.24 -2.09 -0.06
C PRO A 91 6.55 -1.85 0.69
N ALA A 92 6.55 -0.88 1.60
CA ALA A 92 7.71 -0.51 2.42
C ALA A 92 7.26 0.12 3.75
N PHE A 93 8.13 0.13 4.75
CA PHE A 93 7.90 0.92 5.97
C PHE A 93 8.49 2.32 5.79
N THR A 94 7.63 3.28 5.51
CA THR A 94 7.99 4.70 5.36
C THR A 94 7.02 5.57 6.14
N ASP A 95 7.40 6.82 6.40
CA ASP A 95 6.55 7.81 7.07
C ASP A 95 5.21 8.02 6.37
N TYR A 96 5.17 7.80 5.06
CA TYR A 96 3.96 7.88 4.24
C TYR A 96 2.84 6.93 4.72
N TYR A 97 3.20 5.74 5.23
CA TYR A 97 2.22 4.74 5.69
C TYR A 97 1.98 4.79 7.20
N ALA A 98 2.75 5.57 7.96
CA ALA A 98 2.73 5.53 9.42
C ALA A 98 1.36 5.86 10.00
N ASP A 99 0.76 6.97 9.60
CA ASP A 99 -0.54 7.44 10.10
C ASP A 99 -1.67 6.47 9.71
N PHE A 100 -1.61 5.92 8.50
CA PHE A 100 -2.56 4.90 8.05
C PHE A 100 -2.47 3.62 8.88
N LEU A 101 -1.26 3.09 9.10
CA LEU A 101 -1.06 1.87 9.88
C LEU A 101 -1.48 2.08 11.34
N GLN A 102 -1.27 3.26 11.89
CA GLN A 102 -1.74 3.63 13.22
C GLN A 102 -3.27 3.61 13.28
N ALA A 103 -3.94 4.28 12.36
CA ALA A 103 -5.39 4.35 12.29
C ALA A 103 -6.01 2.96 12.10
N LEU A 104 -5.47 2.17 11.16
CA LEU A 104 -5.89 0.80 10.91
C LEU A 104 -5.72 -0.09 12.14
N SER A 105 -4.58 0.03 12.83
CA SER A 105 -4.29 -0.78 14.02
C SER A 105 -5.25 -0.48 15.18
N LEU A 106 -5.57 0.81 15.38
CA LEU A 106 -6.55 1.24 16.38
C LEU A 106 -7.95 0.69 16.06
N GLU A 107 -8.40 0.85 14.83
CA GLU A 107 -9.73 0.39 14.40
C GLU A 107 -9.84 -1.14 14.44
N ALA A 108 -8.81 -1.86 13.96
CA ALA A 108 -8.77 -3.32 14.08
C ALA A 108 -8.86 -3.77 15.54
N GLY A 109 -8.20 -3.07 16.46
CA GLY A 109 -8.27 -3.33 17.89
C GLY A 109 -9.69 -3.14 18.46
N LEU A 110 -10.45 -2.14 18.01
CA LEU A 110 -11.84 -1.90 18.41
C LEU A 110 -12.77 -3.04 17.94
N GLU A 111 -12.50 -3.62 16.78
CA GLU A 111 -13.20 -4.78 16.25
C GLU A 111 -12.70 -6.12 16.85
N GLY A 112 -11.73 -6.08 17.75
CA GLY A 112 -11.13 -7.26 18.39
C GLY A 112 -10.16 -8.02 17.51
N TRP A 113 -9.67 -7.43 16.42
CA TRP A 113 -8.70 -8.03 15.52
C TRP A 113 -7.27 -7.63 15.84
N LEU A 114 -6.35 -8.58 15.62
CA LEU A 114 -4.91 -8.36 15.67
C LEU A 114 -4.35 -8.20 14.25
N PRO A 115 -3.87 -7.03 13.84
CA PRO A 115 -3.22 -6.86 12.55
C PRO A 115 -1.81 -7.48 12.55
N ILE A 116 -1.51 -8.25 11.50
CA ILE A 116 -0.19 -8.82 11.22
C ILE A 116 0.38 -8.08 10.01
N ILE A 117 1.33 -7.17 10.26
CA ILE A 117 1.89 -6.31 9.22
C ILE A 117 3.07 -6.99 8.53
N CYS A 118 3.02 -7.07 7.20
CA CYS A 118 4.05 -7.67 6.34
C CYS A 118 4.55 -6.63 5.33
N GLN A 119 5.87 -6.47 5.24
CA GLN A 119 6.50 -5.66 4.19
C GLN A 119 6.79 -6.52 2.97
N THR A 120 6.37 -6.08 1.78
CA THR A 120 6.41 -6.86 0.54
C THR A 120 7.56 -6.50 -0.40
N GLN A 121 8.44 -5.57 -0.02
CA GLN A 121 9.51 -5.06 -0.88
C GLN A 121 8.96 -4.59 -2.25
N HIS A 122 8.03 -3.63 -2.20
CA HIS A 122 7.31 -3.10 -3.37
C HIS A 122 6.54 -4.18 -4.15
N TYR A 123 5.97 -5.16 -3.44
CA TYR A 123 5.21 -6.28 -4.00
C TYR A 123 6.03 -7.19 -4.92
N ASP A 124 7.28 -7.49 -4.52
CA ASP A 124 8.03 -8.61 -5.12
C ASP A 124 7.21 -9.89 -5.04
N ALA A 125 7.09 -10.63 -6.16
CA ALA A 125 6.20 -11.79 -6.27
C ALA A 125 6.54 -12.91 -5.29
N GLN A 126 7.83 -13.19 -5.07
CA GLN A 126 8.26 -14.26 -4.15
C GLN A 126 8.05 -13.87 -2.69
N VAL A 127 8.34 -12.61 -2.34
CA VAL A 127 8.12 -12.08 -0.98
C VAL A 127 6.63 -12.03 -0.67
N THR A 128 5.82 -11.54 -1.62
CA THR A 128 4.36 -11.47 -1.50
C THR A 128 3.76 -12.86 -1.31
N SER A 129 4.14 -13.82 -2.16
CA SER A 129 3.71 -15.22 -2.06
C SER A 129 4.02 -15.81 -0.69
N ARG A 130 5.26 -15.65 -0.22
CA ARG A 130 5.70 -16.16 1.08
C ARG A 130 4.92 -15.56 2.24
N HIS A 131 4.65 -14.24 2.22
CA HIS A 131 3.86 -13.61 3.26
C HIS A 131 2.41 -14.07 3.26
N LEU A 132 1.79 -14.25 2.08
CA LEU A 132 0.45 -14.79 1.99
C LEU A 132 0.38 -16.24 2.53
N ASP A 133 1.37 -17.09 2.22
CA ASP A 133 1.47 -18.43 2.79
C ASP A 133 1.58 -18.40 4.31
N GLN A 134 2.40 -17.50 4.86
CA GLN A 134 2.54 -17.32 6.30
C GLN A 134 1.26 -16.83 6.97
N LEU A 135 0.56 -15.87 6.37
CA LEU A 135 -0.71 -15.35 6.86
C LEU A 135 -1.79 -16.44 6.86
N PHE A 136 -1.90 -17.18 5.76
CA PHE A 136 -2.88 -18.25 5.64
C PHE A 136 -2.58 -19.43 6.56
N SER A 137 -1.30 -19.77 6.77
CA SER A 137 -0.93 -20.79 7.76
C SER A 137 -1.34 -20.43 9.21
N ARG A 138 -1.53 -19.13 9.47
CA ARG A 138 -2.07 -18.61 10.74
C ARG A 138 -3.58 -18.47 10.74
N ASN A 139 -4.23 -18.82 9.63
CA ASN A 139 -5.67 -18.74 9.45
C ASN A 139 -6.20 -17.30 9.64
N VAL A 140 -5.53 -16.28 9.07
CA VAL A 140 -6.06 -14.91 9.12
C VAL A 140 -7.43 -14.85 8.47
N ASP A 141 -8.32 -14.00 9.00
CA ASP A 141 -9.70 -13.89 8.54
C ASP A 141 -9.82 -13.16 7.19
N GLY A 142 -8.83 -12.33 6.87
CA GLY A 142 -8.72 -11.61 5.60
C GLY A 142 -7.43 -10.83 5.48
N VAL A 143 -7.24 -10.14 4.34
CA VAL A 143 -6.02 -9.42 4.03
C VAL A 143 -6.32 -8.02 3.50
N ILE A 144 -5.60 -7.02 3.99
CA ILE A 144 -5.61 -5.64 3.50
C ILE A 144 -4.29 -5.39 2.78
N LEU A 145 -4.35 -5.02 1.50
CA LEU A 145 -3.20 -4.62 0.70
C LEU A 145 -3.23 -3.10 0.52
N ILE A 146 -2.13 -2.45 0.93
CA ILE A 146 -2.00 -1.00 0.86
C ILE A 146 -1.12 -0.66 -0.32
N HIS A 147 -1.59 0.23 -1.18
CA HIS A 147 -0.84 0.74 -2.33
C HIS A 147 -0.28 -0.40 -3.20
N PHE A 148 -1.14 -1.42 -3.43
CA PHE A 148 -0.78 -2.54 -4.28
C PHE A 148 -0.59 -2.08 -5.71
N THR A 149 0.62 -2.26 -6.23
CA THR A 149 0.94 -2.04 -7.62
C THR A 149 1.60 -3.29 -8.16
N ALA A 150 1.13 -3.78 -9.28
CA ALA A 150 1.77 -4.91 -9.95
C ALA A 150 3.06 -4.49 -10.68
N ALA A 151 3.28 -3.19 -10.84
CA ALA A 151 4.41 -2.63 -11.60
C ALA A 151 4.68 -3.32 -12.96
N GLY A 152 3.64 -3.94 -13.53
CA GLY A 152 3.74 -4.76 -14.75
C GLY A 152 4.20 -6.21 -14.52
N ASP A 153 4.39 -6.64 -13.28
CA ASP A 153 4.72 -8.03 -12.95
C ASP A 153 3.45 -8.87 -12.82
N GLN A 154 3.13 -9.63 -13.86
CA GLN A 154 1.99 -10.54 -13.89
C GLN A 154 2.07 -11.61 -12.80
N ALA A 155 3.27 -12.06 -12.42
CA ALA A 155 3.43 -13.09 -11.40
C ALA A 155 2.90 -12.66 -10.04
N VAL A 156 3.07 -11.37 -9.65
CA VAL A 156 2.51 -10.87 -8.39
C VAL A 156 0.98 -10.72 -8.47
N VAL A 157 0.45 -10.33 -9.62
CA VAL A 157 -1.00 -10.29 -9.85
C VAL A 157 -1.60 -11.69 -9.68
N ASP A 158 -1.05 -12.70 -10.34
CA ASP A 158 -1.53 -14.09 -10.29
C ASP A 158 -1.51 -14.63 -8.84
N VAL A 159 -0.45 -14.30 -8.08
CA VAL A 159 -0.34 -14.69 -6.67
C VAL A 159 -1.45 -14.05 -5.82
N VAL A 160 -1.71 -12.76 -6.01
CA VAL A 160 -2.74 -12.04 -5.24
C VAL A 160 -4.13 -12.48 -5.68
N GLU A 161 -4.38 -12.64 -6.98
CA GLU A 161 -5.66 -13.07 -7.54
C GLU A 161 -6.06 -14.46 -7.05
N SER A 162 -5.15 -15.43 -7.16
CA SER A 162 -5.39 -16.80 -6.67
C SER A 162 -5.62 -16.83 -5.16
N SER A 163 -5.00 -15.93 -4.41
CA SER A 163 -5.15 -15.81 -2.96
C SER A 163 -6.46 -15.15 -2.56
N SER A 164 -6.90 -14.13 -3.31
CA SER A 164 -8.15 -13.40 -3.05
C SER A 164 -9.40 -14.25 -3.29
N ALA A 165 -9.30 -15.29 -4.12
CA ALA A 165 -10.36 -16.28 -4.28
C ALA A 165 -10.60 -17.14 -3.03
N LEU A 166 -9.68 -17.15 -2.09
CA LEU A 166 -9.66 -18.01 -0.92
C LEU A 166 -10.04 -17.28 0.38
N ARG A 167 -9.74 -15.99 0.47
CA ARG A 167 -10.03 -15.13 1.62
C ARG A 167 -10.42 -13.74 1.14
N PRO A 168 -11.21 -12.97 1.90
CA PRO A 168 -11.52 -11.58 1.58
C PRO A 168 -10.26 -10.70 1.51
N PHE A 169 -10.16 -9.92 0.45
CA PHE A 169 -9.11 -8.93 0.23
C PHE A 169 -9.69 -7.54 0.11
N VAL A 170 -9.08 -6.57 0.81
CA VAL A 170 -9.37 -5.14 0.68
C VAL A 170 -8.14 -4.45 0.15
N PHE A 171 -8.29 -3.74 -0.96
CA PHE A 171 -7.24 -2.95 -1.59
C PHE A 171 -7.43 -1.49 -1.21
N VAL A 172 -6.41 -0.92 -0.58
CA VAL A 172 -6.41 0.49 -0.17
C VAL A 172 -5.45 1.26 -1.05
N ASP A 173 -5.97 2.32 -1.68
CA ASP A 173 -5.20 3.21 -2.55
C ASP A 173 -4.44 2.46 -3.66
N SER A 174 -5.11 1.46 -4.22
CA SER A 174 -4.56 0.57 -5.25
C SER A 174 -5.36 0.74 -6.53
N ALA A 175 -4.74 1.28 -7.56
CA ALA A 175 -5.38 1.51 -8.85
C ALA A 175 -5.37 0.24 -9.73
N ASN A 176 -6.42 0.12 -10.56
CA ASN A 176 -6.51 -0.89 -11.62
C ASN A 176 -6.44 -2.36 -11.19
N VAL A 177 -6.92 -2.67 -9.98
CA VAL A 177 -7.07 -4.05 -9.53
C VAL A 177 -8.52 -4.46 -9.75
N GLY A 178 -8.74 -5.43 -10.64
CA GLY A 178 -10.09 -5.91 -11.01
C GLY A 178 -10.73 -6.86 -10.01
N MET A 179 -10.13 -7.06 -8.83
CA MET A 179 -10.55 -8.05 -7.83
C MET A 179 -10.70 -7.43 -6.45
N GLY A 180 -11.56 -8.03 -5.62
CA GLY A 180 -11.70 -7.66 -4.21
C GLY A 180 -12.46 -6.36 -3.96
N TRP A 181 -12.24 -5.77 -2.80
CA TRP A 181 -12.90 -4.58 -2.30
C TRP A 181 -11.91 -3.40 -2.32
N HIS A 182 -12.37 -2.20 -2.74
CA HIS A 182 -11.46 -1.09 -3.01
C HIS A 182 -11.81 0.16 -2.24
N ILE A 183 -10.76 0.79 -1.69
CA ILE A 183 -10.81 2.14 -1.14
C ILE A 183 -9.78 2.96 -1.90
N LEU A 184 -10.21 4.04 -2.53
CA LEU A 184 -9.40 4.85 -3.43
C LEU A 184 -9.37 6.31 -3.00
N ALA A 185 -8.24 6.99 -3.20
CA ALA A 185 -8.15 8.42 -3.34
C ALA A 185 -8.24 8.77 -4.83
N ASP A 186 -8.94 9.86 -5.18
CA ASP A 186 -9.07 10.28 -6.59
C ASP A 186 -7.84 11.09 -7.03
N ARG A 187 -6.74 10.39 -7.21
CA ARG A 187 -5.44 10.97 -7.55
C ARG A 187 -5.43 11.72 -8.89
N ALA A 188 -6.31 11.34 -9.82
CA ALA A 188 -6.42 12.08 -11.08
C ALA A 188 -7.10 13.43 -10.87
N ILE A 189 -8.05 13.53 -9.96
CA ILE A 189 -8.61 14.82 -9.52
C ILE A 189 -7.57 15.60 -8.73
N ASP A 190 -6.87 14.97 -7.80
CA ASP A 190 -5.83 15.66 -7.01
C ASP A 190 -4.74 16.26 -7.89
N GLY A 191 -4.20 15.49 -8.85
CA GLY A 191 -3.20 15.97 -9.79
C GLY A 191 -3.70 17.13 -10.66
N PHE A 192 -5.00 17.09 -11.02
CA PHE A 192 -5.63 18.19 -11.74
C PHE A 192 -5.75 19.45 -10.86
N GLU A 193 -6.26 19.32 -9.64
CA GLU A 193 -6.47 20.45 -8.71
C GLU A 193 -5.15 21.10 -8.29
N VAL A 194 -4.11 20.31 -7.97
CA VAL A 194 -2.77 20.83 -7.66
C VAL A 194 -2.20 21.60 -8.83
N THR A 195 -2.30 21.08 -10.03
CA THR A 195 -1.76 21.74 -11.22
C THR A 195 -2.54 23.00 -11.57
N MET A 196 -3.87 22.97 -11.49
CA MET A 196 -4.72 24.15 -11.69
C MET A 196 -4.43 25.24 -10.67
N HIS A 197 -4.19 24.87 -9.42
CA HIS A 197 -3.77 25.81 -8.38
C HIS A 197 -2.48 26.56 -8.79
N LEU A 198 -1.46 25.87 -9.30
CA LEU A 198 -0.26 26.52 -9.81
C LEU A 198 -0.56 27.43 -11.01
N VAL A 199 -1.44 27.01 -11.91
CA VAL A 199 -1.90 27.83 -13.06
C VAL A 199 -2.59 29.11 -12.56
N GLU A 200 -3.47 29.04 -11.58
CA GLU A 200 -4.17 30.16 -10.97
C GLU A 200 -3.22 31.15 -10.28
N HIS A 201 -2.08 30.66 -9.78
CA HIS A 201 -1.01 31.50 -9.22
C HIS A 201 -0.07 32.09 -10.28
N GLY A 202 -0.40 31.92 -11.55
CA GLY A 202 0.28 32.57 -12.67
C GLY A 202 1.39 31.75 -13.29
N HIS A 203 1.66 30.54 -12.83
CA HIS A 203 2.65 29.66 -13.45
C HIS A 203 2.16 29.21 -14.83
N ARG A 204 3.04 29.28 -15.83
CA ARG A 204 2.73 28.89 -17.22
C ARG A 204 3.63 27.76 -17.73
N ARG A 205 4.76 27.55 -17.08
CA ARG A 205 5.67 26.45 -17.34
C ARG A 205 5.83 25.66 -16.03
N ILE A 206 5.09 24.58 -15.93
CA ILE A 206 4.96 23.75 -14.73
C ILE A 206 5.54 22.38 -15.07
N ALA A 207 6.48 21.89 -14.28
CA ALA A 207 7.04 20.56 -14.44
C ALA A 207 6.41 19.54 -13.45
N HIS A 208 6.57 18.26 -13.77
CA HIS A 208 6.13 17.16 -12.92
C HIS A 208 7.26 16.17 -12.67
N ILE A 209 7.46 15.79 -11.40
CA ILE A 209 8.36 14.70 -11.01
C ILE A 209 7.52 13.50 -10.58
N ALA A 210 7.62 12.39 -11.31
CA ALA A 210 6.75 11.24 -11.18
C ALA A 210 7.51 9.91 -11.30
N SER A 211 6.91 8.83 -10.83
CA SER A 211 7.40 7.47 -11.06
C SER A 211 6.47 6.73 -12.02
N PRO A 212 6.94 6.36 -13.22
CA PRO A 212 6.11 5.66 -14.19
C PRO A 212 5.77 4.22 -13.80
N THR A 213 6.52 3.63 -12.86
CA THR A 213 6.27 2.29 -12.32
C THR A 213 5.25 2.28 -11.18
N ASP A 214 4.89 3.45 -10.67
CA ASP A 214 3.90 3.60 -9.61
C ASP A 214 2.54 4.01 -10.18
N SER A 215 1.52 3.17 -10.00
CA SER A 215 0.18 3.40 -10.56
C SER A 215 -0.50 4.64 -10.00
N SER A 216 -0.24 4.98 -8.75
CA SER A 216 -0.79 6.17 -8.10
C SER A 216 -0.14 7.44 -8.66
N SER A 217 1.17 7.40 -8.88
CA SER A 217 1.92 8.47 -9.56
C SER A 217 1.40 8.68 -10.99
N ASN A 218 1.09 7.62 -11.72
CA ASN A 218 0.51 7.71 -13.06
C ASN A 218 -0.86 8.39 -13.08
N LEU A 219 -1.69 8.19 -12.06
CA LEU A 219 -2.96 8.90 -11.93
C LEU A 219 -2.75 10.39 -11.66
N LEU A 220 -1.80 10.76 -10.79
CA LEU A 220 -1.41 12.17 -10.59
C LEU A 220 -0.92 12.80 -11.88
N SER A 221 -0.07 12.09 -12.64
CA SER A 221 0.43 12.53 -13.95
C SER A 221 -0.69 12.75 -14.97
N THR A 222 -1.71 11.90 -14.95
CA THR A 222 -2.92 12.04 -15.78
C THR A 222 -3.67 13.32 -15.42
N GLY A 223 -3.84 13.61 -14.14
CA GLY A 223 -4.45 14.84 -13.65
C GLY A 223 -3.66 16.09 -14.04
N TYR A 224 -2.35 16.05 -13.85
CA TYR A 224 -1.43 17.11 -14.27
C TYR A 224 -1.55 17.42 -15.77
N ALA A 225 -1.48 16.41 -16.64
CA ALA A 225 -1.59 16.59 -18.08
C ALA A 225 -2.95 17.18 -18.49
N ARG A 226 -4.05 16.71 -17.85
CA ARG A 226 -5.40 17.26 -18.09
C ARG A 226 -5.52 18.73 -17.69
N ALA A 227 -4.90 19.14 -16.58
CA ALA A 227 -4.93 20.51 -16.11
C ALA A 227 -4.18 21.45 -17.06
N LEU A 228 -2.98 21.07 -17.50
CA LEU A 228 -2.22 21.85 -18.49
C LEU A 228 -2.97 21.97 -19.81
N ALA A 229 -3.56 20.88 -20.29
CA ALA A 229 -4.38 20.90 -21.50
C ALA A 229 -5.61 21.83 -21.37
N ALA A 230 -6.31 21.80 -20.23
CA ALA A 230 -7.43 22.69 -19.95
C ALA A 230 -7.03 24.17 -19.89
N ALA A 231 -5.80 24.46 -19.44
CA ALA A 231 -5.24 25.80 -19.39
C ALA A 231 -4.53 26.23 -20.70
N ASN A 232 -4.50 25.38 -21.74
CA ASN A 232 -3.75 25.58 -22.98
C ASN A 232 -2.25 25.87 -22.73
N LEU A 233 -1.65 25.14 -21.80
CA LEU A 233 -0.23 25.27 -21.44
C LEU A 233 0.62 24.13 -22.06
N PRO A 234 1.95 24.29 -22.17
CA PRO A 234 2.84 23.26 -22.68
C PRO A 234 2.76 21.96 -21.87
N THR A 235 2.71 20.81 -22.56
CA THR A 235 2.64 19.44 -21.99
C THR A 235 3.79 18.56 -22.50
N GLY A 236 4.91 19.14 -22.87
CA GLY A 236 6.03 18.42 -23.47
C GLY A 236 6.72 17.46 -22.50
N PRO A 237 7.33 16.38 -23.03
CA PRO A 237 8.05 15.40 -22.22
C PRO A 237 9.23 15.98 -21.46
N GLU A 238 9.77 17.12 -21.90
CA GLU A 238 10.84 17.87 -21.24
C GLU A 238 10.41 18.45 -19.89
N LEU A 239 9.11 18.56 -19.63
CA LEU A 239 8.55 19.01 -18.34
C LEU A 239 8.24 17.85 -17.37
N VAL A 240 8.46 16.60 -17.80
CA VAL A 240 8.22 15.43 -16.95
C VAL A 240 9.54 14.72 -16.66
N ALA A 241 9.94 14.72 -15.39
CA ALA A 241 11.11 13.97 -14.94
C ALA A 241 10.68 12.68 -14.26
N ASN A 242 11.05 11.55 -14.84
CA ASN A 242 10.75 10.24 -14.32
C ASN A 242 11.81 9.78 -13.32
N VAL A 243 11.38 9.28 -12.16
CA VAL A 243 12.23 8.72 -11.10
C VAL A 243 11.96 7.24 -10.91
N ALA A 244 12.98 6.50 -10.48
CA ALA A 244 12.84 5.07 -10.20
C ALA A 244 12.31 4.79 -8.79
N ASP A 245 12.56 5.71 -7.86
CA ASP A 245 12.19 5.57 -6.44
C ASP A 245 11.75 6.90 -5.84
N PHE A 246 11.08 6.82 -4.69
CA PHE A 246 10.66 7.98 -3.90
C PHE A 246 11.71 8.29 -2.83
N SER A 247 12.83 8.89 -3.24
CA SER A 247 13.88 9.36 -2.35
C SER A 247 14.15 10.85 -2.51
N LEU A 248 14.74 11.46 -1.50
CA LEU A 248 15.17 12.86 -1.53
C LEU A 248 16.20 13.08 -2.65
N GLU A 249 17.12 12.14 -2.83
CA GLU A 249 18.15 12.20 -3.88
C GLU A 249 17.55 12.12 -5.28
N ALA A 250 16.57 11.21 -5.51
CA ALA A 250 15.87 11.11 -6.78
C ALA A 250 15.14 12.42 -7.12
N GLY A 251 14.45 13.01 -6.14
CA GLY A 251 13.78 14.31 -6.29
C GLY A 251 14.76 15.45 -6.62
N ALA A 252 15.88 15.51 -5.89
CA ALA A 252 16.91 16.52 -6.14
C ALA A 252 17.55 16.41 -7.53
N LYS A 253 17.88 15.18 -7.95
CA LYS A 253 18.43 14.92 -9.29
C LYS A 253 17.45 15.28 -10.40
N ALA A 254 16.18 14.90 -10.25
CA ALA A 254 15.13 15.21 -11.22
C ALA A 254 14.90 16.71 -11.32
N ALA A 255 14.78 17.43 -10.21
CA ALA A 255 14.63 18.88 -10.18
C ALA A 255 15.85 19.59 -10.79
N THR A 256 17.06 19.11 -10.49
CA THR A 256 18.30 19.60 -11.11
C THR A 256 18.23 19.56 -12.63
N HIS A 257 17.82 18.42 -13.19
CA HIS A 257 17.69 18.25 -14.64
C HIS A 257 16.68 19.25 -15.25
N LEU A 258 15.53 19.43 -14.59
CA LEU A 258 14.49 20.37 -15.01
C LEU A 258 14.97 21.83 -14.96
N LEU A 259 15.73 22.22 -13.93
CA LEU A 259 16.22 23.58 -13.70
C LEU A 259 17.43 23.95 -14.57
N LEU A 260 18.08 22.98 -15.22
CA LEU A 260 19.19 23.19 -16.12
C LEU A 260 18.77 23.39 -17.60
N GLN A 261 17.48 23.36 -17.90
CA GLN A 261 16.96 23.63 -19.25
C GLN A 261 17.16 25.12 -19.63
N ASP A 262 17.23 25.42 -20.91
CA ASP A 262 17.34 26.82 -21.45
C ASP A 262 16.12 27.66 -21.00
N ASP A 263 14.94 27.04 -20.93
CA ASP A 263 13.71 27.66 -20.44
C ASP A 263 13.18 26.79 -19.25
N PRO A 264 13.66 27.05 -18.03
CA PRO A 264 13.32 26.20 -16.88
C PRO A 264 11.88 26.41 -16.40
N PRO A 265 11.27 25.42 -15.73
CA PRO A 265 9.96 25.57 -15.12
C PRO A 265 10.00 26.58 -13.96
N THR A 266 8.89 27.30 -13.75
CA THR A 266 8.69 28.20 -12.61
C THR A 266 7.95 27.53 -11.46
N ALA A 267 7.41 26.32 -11.68
CA ALA A 267 6.79 25.49 -10.65
C ALA A 267 7.07 24.01 -10.92
N ILE A 268 7.17 23.22 -9.87
CA ILE A 268 7.31 21.76 -9.92
C ILE A 268 6.25 21.13 -9.03
N PHE A 269 5.44 20.25 -9.61
CA PHE A 269 4.57 19.33 -8.88
C PHE A 269 5.26 17.96 -8.77
N CYS A 270 5.45 17.47 -7.55
CA CYS A 270 6.07 16.19 -7.28
C CYS A 270 5.01 15.17 -6.82
N ALA A 271 5.08 13.93 -7.33
CA ALA A 271 4.16 12.85 -6.97
C ALA A 271 4.33 12.35 -5.51
N GLY A 272 5.23 12.93 -4.74
CA GLY A 272 5.43 12.65 -3.33
C GLY A 272 6.21 13.77 -2.62
N ASP A 273 5.94 13.96 -1.34
CA ASP A 273 6.58 15.00 -0.52
C ASP A 273 8.10 14.83 -0.42
N ILE A 274 8.58 13.60 -0.34
CA ILE A 274 10.02 13.34 -0.25
C ILE A 274 10.74 13.78 -1.54
N LEU A 275 10.10 13.62 -2.69
CA LEU A 275 10.60 14.14 -3.98
C LEU A 275 10.58 15.66 -4.00
N ALA A 276 9.51 16.28 -3.45
CA ALA A 276 9.37 17.72 -3.37
C ALA A 276 10.43 18.34 -2.46
N LEU A 277 10.73 17.72 -1.31
CA LEU A 277 11.83 18.15 -0.44
C LEU A 277 13.19 18.07 -1.16
N GLY A 278 13.40 17.04 -1.98
CA GLY A 278 14.56 16.96 -2.87
C GLY A 278 14.61 18.11 -3.88
N ALA A 279 13.48 18.47 -4.49
CA ALA A 279 13.38 19.59 -5.40
C ALA A 279 13.68 20.94 -4.72
N VAL A 280 13.21 21.15 -3.48
CA VAL A 280 13.54 22.32 -2.65
C VAL A 280 15.06 22.39 -2.40
N SER A 281 15.69 21.26 -2.04
CA SER A 281 17.14 21.20 -1.82
C SER A 281 17.91 21.57 -3.10
N ALA A 282 17.53 21.02 -4.25
CA ALA A 282 18.15 21.31 -5.54
C ALA A 282 17.99 22.79 -5.96
N ALA A 283 16.86 23.42 -5.66
CA ALA A 283 16.65 24.84 -5.87
C ALA A 283 17.60 25.67 -4.99
N HIS A 284 17.69 25.36 -3.72
CA HIS A 284 18.60 26.03 -2.78
C HIS A 284 20.07 25.94 -3.18
N GLU A 285 20.54 24.78 -3.62
CA GLU A 285 21.92 24.57 -4.10
C GLU A 285 22.26 25.44 -5.30
N ARG A 286 21.24 25.91 -6.06
CA ARG A 286 21.36 26.83 -7.20
C ARG A 286 21.13 28.29 -6.84
N GLY A 287 20.94 28.60 -5.58
CA GLY A 287 20.63 29.95 -5.11
C GLY A 287 19.22 30.44 -5.47
N LEU A 288 18.32 29.51 -5.87
CA LEU A 288 16.93 29.82 -6.12
C LEU A 288 16.14 29.82 -4.80
N HIS A 289 15.24 30.78 -4.66
CA HIS A 289 14.38 30.88 -3.49
C HIS A 289 13.01 30.24 -3.78
N VAL A 290 12.64 29.28 -2.97
CA VAL A 290 11.27 28.72 -2.95
C VAL A 290 10.46 29.54 -1.93
N PRO A 291 9.30 30.08 -2.30
CA PRO A 291 8.58 29.93 -3.58
C PRO A 291 8.87 31.03 -4.62
N ARG A 292 9.66 32.07 -4.31
CA ARG A 292 9.79 33.29 -5.12
C ARG A 292 10.24 33.01 -6.56
N ASP A 293 11.28 32.18 -6.71
CA ASP A 293 11.90 31.86 -8.00
C ASP A 293 11.39 30.52 -8.55
N LEU A 294 10.93 29.61 -7.68
CA LEU A 294 10.38 28.31 -8.00
C LEU A 294 9.30 27.90 -6.97
N ALA A 295 8.08 27.69 -7.41
CA ALA A 295 7.07 27.06 -6.58
C ALA A 295 7.25 25.54 -6.57
N VAL A 296 7.05 24.90 -5.40
CA VAL A 296 7.16 23.44 -5.26
C VAL A 296 5.95 22.90 -4.51
N MET A 297 5.32 21.85 -5.08
CA MET A 297 4.19 21.16 -4.50
C MET A 297 4.50 19.66 -4.34
N GLY A 298 4.11 19.09 -3.21
CA GLY A 298 4.23 17.67 -2.92
C GLY A 298 2.90 16.93 -2.94
N TYR A 299 2.93 15.69 -2.43
CA TYR A 299 1.77 14.80 -2.24
C TYR A 299 2.04 13.82 -1.11
N GLY A 300 1.11 13.68 -0.14
CA GLY A 300 1.15 12.68 0.92
C GLY A 300 1.08 13.21 2.34
N GLU A 301 1.48 14.49 2.58
CA GLU A 301 1.51 15.11 3.93
C GLU A 301 2.39 14.36 4.92
N ILE A 302 3.62 14.00 4.53
CA ILE A 302 4.57 13.41 5.49
C ILE A 302 4.92 14.42 6.60
N PRO A 303 5.31 13.96 7.81
CA PRO A 303 5.60 14.86 8.94
C PRO A 303 6.62 15.97 8.64
N PHE A 304 7.60 15.69 7.78
CA PHE A 304 8.64 16.64 7.37
C PHE A 304 8.12 17.77 6.48
N ALA A 305 6.97 17.62 5.83
CA ALA A 305 6.39 18.66 4.97
C ALA A 305 6.12 19.97 5.76
N ARG A 306 5.66 19.86 7.01
CA ARG A 306 5.42 21.02 7.90
C ARG A 306 6.69 21.63 8.45
N LEU A 307 7.73 20.83 8.65
CA LEU A 307 8.98 21.22 9.31
C LEU A 307 10.01 21.75 8.33
N ALA A 308 9.78 21.60 7.03
CA ALA A 308 10.67 22.13 6.00
C ALA A 308 10.70 23.65 6.01
N ALA A 309 11.78 24.22 5.48
CA ALA A 309 11.94 25.65 5.27
C ALA A 309 12.30 25.93 3.79
N PRO A 310 11.34 26.47 3.01
CA PRO A 310 9.95 26.78 3.36
C PRO A 310 9.09 25.56 3.64
N SER A 311 8.01 25.73 4.43
CA SER A 311 7.03 24.66 4.70
C SER A 311 6.35 24.23 3.39
N LEU A 312 6.23 22.90 3.20
CA LEU A 312 5.83 22.32 1.93
C LEU A 312 4.31 22.27 1.78
N SER A 313 3.82 22.84 0.68
CA SER A 313 2.44 22.69 0.23
C SER A 313 2.24 21.31 -0.40
N THR A 314 1.15 20.65 -0.03
CA THR A 314 0.95 19.23 -0.37
C THR A 314 -0.54 18.86 -0.42
N VAL A 315 -0.83 17.61 -0.74
CA VAL A 315 -2.15 17.00 -0.59
C VAL A 315 -2.11 15.98 0.52
N ARG A 316 -3.02 16.10 1.50
CA ARG A 316 -3.17 15.17 2.61
C ARG A 316 -4.12 14.05 2.26
N LEU A 317 -3.66 12.81 2.44
CA LEU A 317 -4.52 11.64 2.46
C LEU A 317 -5.19 11.52 3.83
N PRO A 318 -6.50 11.25 3.89
CA PRO A 318 -7.19 11.08 5.18
C PRO A 318 -6.89 9.69 5.77
N ALA A 319 -5.71 9.53 6.35
CA ALA A 319 -5.18 8.25 6.83
C ALA A 319 -6.12 7.58 7.85
N ASP A 320 -6.76 8.37 8.71
CA ASP A 320 -7.75 7.93 9.69
C ASP A 320 -8.98 7.32 9.02
N ARG A 321 -9.55 8.00 8.01
CA ARG A 321 -10.68 7.47 7.23
C ARG A 321 -10.29 6.24 6.42
N LEU A 322 -9.12 6.24 5.80
CA LEU A 322 -8.63 5.09 5.04
C LEU A 322 -8.49 3.86 5.93
N GLY A 323 -7.90 4.02 7.14
CA GLY A 323 -7.76 2.94 8.12
C GLY A 323 -9.10 2.40 8.61
N HIS A 324 -10.00 3.29 9.01
CA HIS A 324 -11.35 2.94 9.44
C HIS A 324 -12.15 2.19 8.36
N GLU A 325 -12.18 2.76 7.13
CA GLU A 325 -12.92 2.15 6.02
C GLU A 325 -12.32 0.79 5.61
N ALA A 326 -11.00 0.62 5.68
CA ALA A 326 -10.35 -0.64 5.36
C ALA A 326 -10.80 -1.77 6.30
N VAL A 327 -10.84 -1.50 7.60
CA VAL A 327 -11.30 -2.47 8.60
C VAL A 327 -12.80 -2.74 8.47
N ARG A 328 -13.62 -1.68 8.33
CA ARG A 328 -15.07 -1.81 8.13
C ARG A 328 -15.38 -2.64 6.89
N MET A 329 -14.70 -2.37 5.78
CA MET A 329 -14.90 -3.06 4.52
C MET A 329 -14.46 -4.51 4.61
N LEU A 330 -13.34 -4.80 5.27
CA LEU A 330 -12.88 -6.17 5.47
C LEU A 330 -13.87 -6.97 6.36
N ARG A 331 -14.41 -6.35 7.41
CA ARG A 331 -15.45 -6.96 8.25
C ARG A 331 -16.69 -7.33 7.42
N GLN A 332 -17.13 -6.43 6.56
CA GLN A 332 -18.27 -6.69 5.68
C GLN A 332 -17.96 -7.80 4.67
N ALA A 333 -16.77 -7.80 4.07
CA ALA A 333 -16.34 -8.84 3.14
C ALA A 333 -16.27 -10.23 3.79
N ILE A 334 -15.90 -10.31 5.07
CA ILE A 334 -15.92 -11.55 5.84
C ILE A 334 -17.34 -12.02 6.14
N SER A 335 -18.28 -11.09 6.41
CA SER A 335 -19.64 -11.43 6.85
C SER A 335 -20.58 -11.82 5.71
N ASP A 336 -20.58 -11.10 4.59
CA ASP A 336 -21.54 -11.30 3.51
C ASP A 336 -20.92 -11.63 2.14
N GLY A 337 -19.60 -11.45 1.98
CA GLY A 337 -18.83 -11.90 0.81
C GLY A 337 -19.18 -11.20 -0.52
N SER A 338 -20.19 -10.34 -0.54
CA SER A 338 -20.65 -9.71 -1.79
C SER A 338 -19.83 -8.46 -2.12
N PRO A 339 -19.14 -8.40 -3.28
CA PRO A 339 -18.39 -7.22 -3.68
C PRO A 339 -19.22 -5.95 -3.65
N GLN A 340 -18.69 -4.90 -3.07
CA GLN A 340 -19.31 -3.58 -3.04
C GLN A 340 -18.64 -2.63 -4.05
N PRO A 341 -19.31 -1.57 -4.51
CA PRO A 341 -18.66 -0.54 -5.29
C PRO A 341 -17.45 0.04 -4.55
N PRO A 342 -16.41 0.47 -5.27
CA PRO A 342 -15.26 1.14 -4.67
C PRO A 342 -15.68 2.35 -3.83
N VAL A 343 -15.09 2.49 -2.66
CA VAL A 343 -15.26 3.68 -1.81
C VAL A 343 -14.17 4.67 -2.17
N THR A 344 -14.56 5.90 -2.57
CA THR A 344 -13.62 6.99 -2.80
C THR A 344 -13.59 7.90 -1.58
N VAL A 345 -12.40 8.14 -1.04
CA VAL A 345 -12.18 9.10 0.04
C VAL A 345 -11.65 10.41 -0.51
N ALA A 346 -12.18 11.52 0.00
CA ALA A 346 -11.72 12.83 -0.40
C ALA A 346 -10.38 13.15 0.30
N THR A 347 -9.45 13.70 -0.46
CA THR A 347 -8.18 14.25 -0.01
C THR A 347 -8.35 15.71 0.40
N GLU A 348 -7.31 16.29 1.02
CA GLU A 348 -7.29 17.70 1.44
C GLU A 348 -6.08 18.40 0.84
N PHE A 349 -6.30 19.48 0.12
CA PHE A 349 -5.22 20.36 -0.33
C PHE A 349 -4.71 21.21 0.84
N VAL A 350 -3.41 21.14 1.13
CA VAL A 350 -2.75 21.85 2.23
C VAL A 350 -1.79 22.89 1.67
N ALA A 351 -2.28 24.13 1.58
CA ALA A 351 -1.46 25.27 1.15
C ALA A 351 -0.48 25.70 2.25
N ARG A 352 0.78 25.87 1.88
CA ARG A 352 1.85 26.39 2.73
C ARG A 352 2.76 27.37 1.97
N GLU A 353 3.97 27.58 2.48
CA GLU A 353 4.88 28.60 1.95
C GLU A 353 5.42 28.22 0.55
N SER A 354 5.65 26.95 0.24
CA SER A 354 6.40 26.53 -0.94
C SER A 354 5.70 26.76 -2.30
N CYS A 355 4.41 27.11 -2.31
CA CYS A 355 3.65 27.43 -3.53
C CYS A 355 3.29 28.93 -3.68
N ALA A 356 3.88 29.79 -2.86
CA ALA A 356 3.53 31.22 -2.79
C ALA A 356 2.07 31.50 -2.36
N CYS A 357 1.38 30.52 -1.81
CA CYS A 357 0.03 30.72 -1.29
C CYS A 357 0.10 31.60 -0.08
N ALA A 358 -0.57 32.74 -0.09
CA ALA A 358 -0.71 33.58 1.08
C ALA A 358 -1.36 32.76 2.19
N THR A 359 -0.62 32.45 3.24
CA THR A 359 -1.18 31.88 4.46
C THR A 359 -2.19 32.86 5.00
N SER A 360 -3.47 32.47 5.09
CA SER A 360 -4.45 33.24 5.87
C SER A 360 -3.91 33.38 7.29
N PRO A 361 -4.06 34.54 7.95
CA PRO A 361 -3.55 34.75 9.31
C PRO A 361 -4.02 33.73 10.33
N ASP A 362 -5.07 32.99 10.03
CA ASP A 362 -5.71 32.01 10.91
C ASP A 362 -5.24 30.54 10.67
N GLY A 363 -4.22 30.29 9.82
CA GLY A 363 -3.70 28.94 9.58
C GLY A 363 -4.72 27.95 8.98
N ARG A 364 -5.88 28.42 8.54
CA ARG A 364 -6.90 27.58 7.90
C ARG A 364 -6.69 27.58 6.40
N SER A 365 -6.34 26.45 5.85
CA SER A 365 -6.39 26.17 4.43
C SER A 365 -7.80 26.48 3.92
N LYS A 366 -7.91 27.25 2.83
CA LYS A 366 -9.16 27.28 2.08
C LYS A 366 -9.34 25.88 1.50
N ALA A 367 -10.20 25.07 2.11
CA ALA A 367 -10.70 23.87 1.46
C ALA A 367 -11.23 24.32 0.09
N ILE A 368 -10.65 23.81 -0.98
CA ILE A 368 -11.26 23.94 -2.31
C ILE A 368 -12.55 23.14 -2.21
N SER A 369 -13.67 23.87 -2.04
CA SER A 369 -14.98 23.24 -1.96
C SER A 369 -15.26 22.60 -3.32
N THR A 370 -15.06 21.29 -3.40
CA THR A 370 -15.63 20.50 -4.49
C THR A 370 -17.15 20.61 -4.36
N ASN A 371 -17.75 21.45 -5.20
CA ASN A 371 -19.20 21.53 -5.38
C ASN A 371 -19.65 20.20 -6.01
N ARG A 372 -19.74 19.16 -5.19
CA ARG A 372 -20.36 17.89 -5.57
C ARG A 372 -21.88 18.13 -5.59
N SER A 373 -22.37 18.72 -6.69
CA SER A 373 -23.78 18.66 -7.00
C SER A 373 -24.14 17.18 -7.19
N SER A 374 -24.82 16.63 -6.20
CA SER A 374 -25.59 15.40 -6.31
C SER A 374 -26.53 15.51 -7.51
N ASN A 375 -26.19 14.84 -8.59
CA ASN A 375 -27.08 14.62 -9.71
C ASN A 375 -28.07 13.49 -9.33
N GLU A 376 -28.98 13.80 -8.43
CA GLU A 376 -30.24 13.09 -8.34
C GLU A 376 -31.15 13.71 -9.42
N SER A 377 -31.08 13.20 -10.62
CA SER A 377 -32.10 13.40 -11.62
C SER A 377 -33.02 12.20 -11.62
N GLY A 378 -34.18 12.40 -11.02
CA GLY A 378 -35.32 11.50 -11.08
C GLY A 378 -35.68 11.12 -12.50
N ASN A 379 -36.10 9.91 -12.61
CA ASN A 379 -36.90 9.45 -13.76
C ASN A 379 -38.31 9.16 -13.26
N GLN A 380 -39.25 9.94 -13.80
CA GLN A 380 -40.67 9.63 -13.82
C GLN A 380 -40.94 8.61 -14.92
#